data_fd1558fa913b739351107d3fc57119ef
#
_entry.id   fd1558fa913b739351107d3fc57119ef
#
_cell.length_a   1.000
_cell.length_b   1.000
_cell.length_c   1.000
_cell.angle_alpha   90.00
_cell.angle_beta   90.00
_cell.angle_gamma   90.00
#
_symmetry.space_group_name_H-M   'P 1'
#
loop_
_entity.id
_entity.type
_entity.pdbx_description
1 polymer ?
#
loop_
_entity_poly.entity_id
_entity_poly.type
_entity_poly.pdbx_seq_one_letter_code
_entity_poly.pdbx_strand_id
1 'polypeptide(L)'
;VTRIVSRAVEKLRKFSLTAAISRAHELLSGMRVDASLHSVRPVQLSGGLKQRVAIARAFAGAPQLVVCDEPTSALDVSVQAAILNLLVDLQKRDQTSFIFISHDLGVVRYISDRIAVLYLGRVVEFGTSQRVFNGPFHPYTEALLSSVPNIDGTTRKRIPLTGVVPSPSNPPSGCVLNPRCPRKVGSGYETLCETEEPNLTEVEPGHFMRCHVPMAKLKQLQS
;
A
#
# COMPACT_ATOMS: atom_id res chain seq x y z
N VAL A 1 26.08 -7.68 9.04
CA VAL A 1 25.10 -6.73 8.47
C VAL A 1 25.73 -5.90 7.36
N THR A 2 26.86 -5.24 7.60
CA THR A 2 27.59 -4.43 6.59
C THR A 2 27.78 -5.15 5.27
N ARG A 3 28.19 -6.42 5.29
CA ARG A 3 28.43 -7.22 4.07
C ARG A 3 27.20 -7.31 3.15
N ILE A 4 25.98 -7.28 3.68
CA ILE A 4 24.75 -7.37 2.89
C ILE A 4 24.54 -6.06 2.12
N VAL A 5 24.74 -4.93 2.78
CA VAL A 5 24.54 -3.60 2.19
C VAL A 5 25.70 -3.25 1.26
N SER A 6 26.97 -3.51 1.68
CA SER A 6 28.14 -3.20 0.85
C SER A 6 28.16 -3.97 -0.47
N ARG A 7 27.74 -5.26 -0.49
CA ARG A 7 27.59 -6.03 -1.73
C ARG A 7 26.56 -5.41 -2.68
N ALA A 8 25.48 -4.87 -2.16
CA ALA A 8 24.49 -4.17 -2.98
C ALA A 8 25.08 -2.87 -3.56
N VAL A 9 25.76 -2.07 -2.73
CA VAL A 9 26.47 -0.85 -3.18
C VAL A 9 27.51 -1.18 -4.25
N GLU A 10 28.37 -2.16 -4.02
CA GLU A 10 29.41 -2.58 -4.96
C GLU A 10 28.83 -2.94 -6.33
N LYS A 11 27.77 -3.77 -6.35
CA LYS A 11 27.13 -4.23 -7.59
C LYS A 11 26.38 -3.13 -8.33
N LEU A 12 25.63 -2.29 -7.59
CA LEU A 12 24.73 -1.29 -8.21
C LEU A 12 25.45 0.00 -8.58
N ARG A 13 26.50 0.37 -7.82
CA ARG A 13 27.24 1.63 -8.00
C ARG A 13 28.64 1.43 -8.58
N LYS A 14 29.10 0.18 -8.77
CA LYS A 14 30.45 -0.18 -9.23
C LYS A 14 31.55 0.44 -8.36
N PHE A 15 31.31 0.57 -7.07
CA PHE A 15 32.28 1.06 -6.10
C PHE A 15 33.36 0.01 -5.81
N SER A 16 34.56 0.47 -5.44
CA SER A 16 35.56 -0.42 -4.84
C SER A 16 35.04 -1.00 -3.51
N LEU A 17 35.58 -2.12 -3.08
CA LEU A 17 35.18 -2.78 -1.81
C LEU A 17 35.25 -1.80 -0.62
N THR A 18 36.32 -1.03 -0.51
CA THR A 18 36.52 -0.06 0.59
C THR A 18 35.45 1.04 0.54
N ALA A 19 35.20 1.64 -0.63
CA ALA A 19 34.18 2.66 -0.81
C ALA A 19 32.77 2.10 -0.57
N ALA A 20 32.50 0.86 -0.99
CA ALA A 20 31.22 0.19 -0.75
C ALA A 20 30.98 -0.08 0.75
N ILE A 21 32.01 -0.45 1.51
CA ILE A 21 31.92 -0.64 2.97
C ILE A 21 31.63 0.70 3.67
N SER A 22 32.37 1.77 3.31
CA SER A 22 32.13 3.11 3.86
C SER A 22 30.69 3.56 3.60
N ARG A 23 30.22 3.43 2.36
CA ARG A 23 28.85 3.78 1.98
C ARG A 23 27.79 2.92 2.70
N ALA A 24 28.08 1.65 2.92
CA ALA A 24 27.19 0.77 3.68
C ALA A 24 27.03 1.23 5.14
N HIS A 25 28.12 1.69 5.78
CA HIS A 25 28.07 2.24 7.13
C HIS A 25 27.22 3.53 7.19
N GLU A 26 27.39 4.43 6.22
CA GLU A 26 26.57 5.64 6.11
C GLU A 26 25.08 5.31 5.95
N LEU A 27 24.74 4.36 5.07
CA LEU A 27 23.35 3.92 4.87
C LEU A 27 22.78 3.29 6.13
N LEU A 28 23.50 2.41 6.81
CA LEU A 28 23.06 1.78 8.05
C LEU A 28 22.84 2.80 9.16
N SER A 29 23.76 3.75 9.33
CA SER A 29 23.64 4.83 10.31
C SER A 29 22.45 5.74 9.98
N GLY A 30 22.24 6.07 8.68
CA GLY A 30 21.08 6.82 8.20
C GLY A 30 19.74 6.11 8.45
N MET A 31 19.75 4.77 8.55
CA MET A 31 18.57 3.96 8.96
C MET A 31 18.51 3.76 10.47
N ARG A 32 19.30 4.49 11.25
CA ARG A 32 19.36 4.40 12.73
C ARG A 32 19.70 2.99 13.21
N VAL A 33 20.60 2.28 12.51
CA VAL A 33 21.22 1.03 12.96
C VAL A 33 22.52 1.39 13.66
N ASP A 34 22.62 1.02 14.94
CA ASP A 34 23.80 1.33 15.76
C ASP A 34 25.07 0.70 15.18
N ALA A 35 26.20 1.41 15.29
CA ALA A 35 27.49 0.96 14.74
C ALA A 35 27.96 -0.38 15.32
N SER A 36 27.64 -0.68 16.58
CA SER A 36 27.95 -1.96 17.23
C SER A 36 27.27 -3.15 16.54
N LEU A 37 26.16 -2.92 15.84
CA LEU A 37 25.41 -3.94 15.13
C LEU A 37 25.87 -4.14 13.67
N HIS A 38 26.78 -3.33 13.17
CA HIS A 38 27.25 -3.41 11.79
C HIS A 38 27.98 -4.73 11.47
N SER A 39 28.69 -5.30 12.44
CA SER A 39 29.38 -6.60 12.31
C SER A 39 28.51 -7.81 12.63
N VAL A 40 27.35 -7.61 13.26
CA VAL A 40 26.46 -8.67 13.74
C VAL A 40 25.81 -9.44 12.57
N ARG A 41 25.52 -10.74 12.79
CA ARG A 41 24.80 -11.56 11.80
C ARG A 41 23.31 -11.18 11.78
N PRO A 42 22.65 -11.14 10.61
CA PRO A 42 21.23 -10.73 10.49
C PRO A 42 20.28 -11.55 11.36
N VAL A 43 20.58 -12.83 11.61
CA VAL A 43 19.76 -13.71 12.45
C VAL A 43 19.63 -13.21 13.90
N GLN A 44 20.63 -12.46 14.38
CA GLN A 44 20.71 -11.91 15.73
C GLN A 44 19.95 -10.57 15.89
N LEU A 45 19.45 -10.01 14.80
CA LEU A 45 18.72 -8.75 14.82
C LEU A 45 17.23 -8.96 15.14
N SER A 46 16.61 -7.98 15.81
CA SER A 46 15.16 -7.90 15.95
C SER A 46 14.47 -7.66 14.59
N GLY A 47 13.17 -7.88 14.53
CA GLY A 47 12.37 -7.65 13.31
C GLY A 47 12.54 -6.25 12.75
N GLY A 48 12.41 -5.22 13.59
CA GLY A 48 12.57 -3.83 13.18
C GLY A 48 13.99 -3.48 12.69
N LEU A 49 15.03 -4.07 13.30
CA LEU A 49 16.40 -3.90 12.83
C LEU A 49 16.64 -4.60 11.50
N LYS A 50 16.09 -5.80 11.30
CA LYS A 50 16.13 -6.49 10.00
C LYS A 50 15.50 -5.63 8.92
N GLN A 51 14.35 -5.00 9.21
CA GLN A 51 13.66 -4.11 8.28
C GLN A 51 14.51 -2.88 7.93
N ARG A 52 15.14 -2.24 8.91
CA ARG A 52 16.07 -1.12 8.68
C ARG A 52 17.25 -1.51 7.78
N VAL A 53 17.81 -2.69 7.96
CA VAL A 53 18.87 -3.23 7.09
C VAL A 53 18.36 -3.53 5.68
N ALA A 54 17.12 -4.03 5.55
CA ALA A 54 16.49 -4.25 4.24
C ALA A 54 16.27 -2.92 3.49
N ILE A 55 15.81 -1.87 4.19
CA ILE A 55 15.67 -0.51 3.65
C ILE A 55 17.06 0.03 3.24
N ALA A 56 18.08 -0.06 4.10
CA ALA A 56 19.44 0.37 3.76
C ALA A 56 19.95 -0.32 2.47
N ARG A 57 19.67 -1.61 2.31
CA ARG A 57 20.02 -2.36 1.10
C ARG A 57 19.24 -1.87 -0.13
N ALA A 58 17.97 -1.54 -0.01
CA ALA A 58 17.17 -1.00 -1.10
C ALA A 58 17.71 0.35 -1.58
N PHE A 59 18.22 1.17 -0.66
CA PHE A 59 18.82 2.48 -0.98
C PHE A 59 20.29 2.42 -1.43
N ALA A 60 20.90 1.24 -1.48
CA ALA A 60 22.28 1.07 -1.90
C ALA A 60 22.60 1.62 -3.30
N GLY A 61 21.63 1.54 -4.21
CA GLY A 61 21.72 2.04 -5.59
C GLY A 61 21.38 3.52 -5.76
N ALA A 62 20.98 4.24 -4.72
CA ALA A 62 20.35 5.56 -4.79
C ALA A 62 19.15 5.56 -5.77
N PRO A 63 18.10 4.78 -5.49
CA PRO A 63 16.98 4.59 -6.40
C PRO A 63 16.11 5.84 -6.49
N GLN A 64 15.51 6.06 -7.67
CA GLN A 64 14.46 7.06 -7.86
C GLN A 64 13.09 6.52 -7.44
N LEU A 65 12.92 5.20 -7.46
CA LEU A 65 11.68 4.49 -7.08
C LEU A 65 12.02 3.29 -6.19
N VAL A 66 11.28 3.14 -5.08
CA VAL A 66 11.34 1.97 -4.19
C VAL A 66 9.96 1.34 -4.11
N VAL A 67 9.89 0.02 -4.31
CA VAL A 67 8.68 -0.79 -4.07
C VAL A 67 8.76 -1.39 -2.68
N CYS A 68 7.81 -1.03 -1.83
CA CYS A 68 7.65 -1.55 -0.47
C CYS A 68 6.45 -2.50 -0.43
N ASP A 69 6.71 -3.80 -0.39
CA ASP A 69 5.68 -4.82 -0.30
C ASP A 69 5.54 -5.28 1.15
N GLU A 70 4.41 -4.92 1.78
CA GLU A 70 4.07 -5.23 3.18
C GLU A 70 5.22 -4.92 4.18
N PRO A 71 5.87 -3.73 4.12
CA PRO A 71 7.13 -3.51 4.84
C PRO A 71 6.99 -3.45 6.36
N THR A 72 5.76 -3.42 6.88
CA THR A 72 5.48 -3.26 8.32
C THR A 72 4.56 -4.35 8.89
N SER A 73 4.08 -5.31 8.09
CA SER A 73 3.05 -6.30 8.47
C SER A 73 3.45 -7.24 9.63
N ALA A 74 4.76 -7.50 9.81
CA ALA A 74 5.28 -8.38 10.86
C ALA A 74 5.87 -7.63 12.07
N LEU A 75 5.57 -6.34 12.22
CA LEU A 75 6.12 -5.47 13.26
C LEU A 75 5.04 -5.06 14.26
N ASP A 76 5.45 -4.86 15.51
CA ASP A 76 4.57 -4.23 16.50
C ASP A 76 4.30 -2.75 16.14
N VAL A 77 3.22 -2.19 16.70
CA VAL A 77 2.71 -0.86 16.36
C VAL A 77 3.76 0.24 16.55
N SER A 78 4.58 0.15 17.59
CA SER A 78 5.60 1.16 17.90
C SER A 78 6.76 1.14 16.89
N VAL A 79 7.20 -0.06 16.52
CA VAL A 79 8.25 -0.27 15.52
C VAL A 79 7.73 0.06 14.13
N GLN A 80 6.48 -0.28 13.81
CA GLN A 80 5.81 0.11 12.57
C GLN A 80 5.82 1.63 12.41
N ALA A 81 5.37 2.39 13.40
CA ALA A 81 5.38 3.85 13.36
C ALA A 81 6.80 4.41 13.12
N ALA A 82 7.82 3.84 13.79
CA ALA A 82 9.21 4.25 13.61
C ALA A 82 9.75 3.97 12.19
N ILE A 83 9.33 2.87 11.55
CA ILE A 83 9.68 2.55 10.15
C ILE A 83 8.96 3.47 9.17
N LEU A 84 7.67 3.75 9.38
CA LEU A 84 6.92 4.67 8.53
C LEU A 84 7.51 6.08 8.55
N ASN A 85 7.83 6.62 9.73
CA ASN A 85 8.50 7.91 9.86
C ASN A 85 9.86 7.91 9.15
N LEU A 86 10.64 6.83 9.27
CA LEU A 86 11.91 6.69 8.56
C LEU A 86 11.71 6.74 7.03
N LEU A 87 10.69 6.07 6.49
CA LEU A 87 10.39 6.09 5.04
C LEU A 87 9.97 7.48 4.57
N VAL A 88 9.15 8.20 5.35
CA VAL A 88 8.77 9.60 5.06
C VAL A 88 9.99 10.52 5.08
N ASP A 89 10.90 10.36 6.06
CA ASP A 89 12.15 11.14 6.14
C ASP A 89 13.03 10.88 4.90
N LEU A 90 13.14 9.61 4.48
CA LEU A 90 13.90 9.20 3.28
C LEU A 90 13.29 9.77 2.01
N GLN A 91 11.97 9.72 1.86
CA GLN A 91 11.25 10.29 0.72
C GLN A 91 11.59 11.77 0.55
N LYS A 92 11.52 12.54 1.64
CA LYS A 92 11.78 13.98 1.64
C LYS A 92 13.25 14.29 1.37
N ARG A 93 14.18 13.55 2.01
CA ARG A 93 15.62 13.79 1.91
C ARG A 93 16.18 13.42 0.55
N ASP A 94 15.81 12.24 0.05
CA ASP A 94 16.42 11.64 -1.15
C ASP A 94 15.55 11.85 -2.41
N GLN A 95 14.36 12.49 -2.27
CA GLN A 95 13.38 12.73 -3.34
C GLN A 95 13.01 11.42 -4.09
N THR A 96 12.98 10.31 -3.34
CA THR A 96 12.67 8.98 -3.87
C THR A 96 11.16 8.77 -3.88
N SER A 97 10.61 8.30 -4.99
CA SER A 97 9.21 7.87 -5.07
C SER A 97 9.02 6.48 -4.45
N PHE A 98 7.84 6.24 -3.85
CA PHE A 98 7.48 4.94 -3.30
C PHE A 98 6.23 4.36 -3.96
N ILE A 99 6.25 3.06 -4.24
CA ILE A 99 5.04 2.25 -4.38
C ILE A 99 4.92 1.45 -3.09
N PHE A 100 3.90 1.78 -2.28
CA PHE A 100 3.71 1.17 -0.97
C PHE A 100 2.50 0.23 -1.00
N ILE A 101 2.71 -1.07 -0.78
CA ILE A 101 1.66 -2.09 -0.76
C ILE A 101 1.39 -2.45 0.70
N SER A 102 0.13 -2.36 1.11
CA SER A 102 -0.32 -2.74 2.45
C SER A 102 -1.81 -3.04 2.46
N HIS A 103 -2.23 -3.89 3.40
CA HIS A 103 -3.64 -4.11 3.73
C HIS A 103 -4.10 -3.24 4.92
N ASP A 104 -3.20 -2.51 5.55
CA ASP A 104 -3.52 -1.58 6.65
C ASP A 104 -3.89 -0.20 6.08
N LEU A 105 -5.18 0.11 6.09
CA LEU A 105 -5.71 1.38 5.57
C LEU A 105 -5.23 2.59 6.35
N GLY A 106 -4.95 2.46 7.65
CA GLY A 106 -4.38 3.53 8.47
C GLY A 106 -2.98 3.90 8.02
N VAL A 107 -2.16 2.88 7.76
CA VAL A 107 -0.81 3.06 7.20
C VAL A 107 -0.85 3.70 5.82
N VAL A 108 -1.71 3.17 4.93
CA VAL A 108 -1.87 3.70 3.56
C VAL A 108 -2.30 5.18 3.61
N ARG A 109 -3.26 5.53 4.47
CA ARG A 109 -3.71 6.93 4.65
C ARG A 109 -2.58 7.84 5.11
N TYR A 110 -1.70 7.34 5.98
CA TYR A 110 -0.60 8.13 6.55
C TYR A 110 0.50 8.45 5.53
N ILE A 111 0.87 7.48 4.69
CA ILE A 111 2.08 7.59 3.85
C ILE A 111 1.78 7.99 2.39
N SER A 112 0.54 7.81 1.90
CA SER A 112 0.26 7.86 0.47
C SER A 112 -0.36 9.18 0.02
N ASP A 113 0.15 9.77 -1.06
CA ASP A 113 -0.46 10.89 -1.78
C ASP A 113 -1.60 10.42 -2.68
N ARG A 114 -1.42 9.26 -3.34
CA ARG A 114 -2.37 8.62 -4.24
C ARG A 114 -2.54 7.15 -3.88
N ILE A 115 -3.73 6.62 -4.07
CA ILE A 115 -4.09 5.26 -3.68
C ILE A 115 -4.73 4.54 -4.86
N ALA A 116 -4.29 3.31 -5.09
CA ALA A 116 -4.93 2.34 -5.96
C ALA A 116 -5.51 1.21 -5.10
N VAL A 117 -6.82 1.01 -5.14
CA VAL A 117 -7.49 -0.10 -4.47
C VAL A 117 -7.63 -1.25 -5.46
N LEU A 118 -7.12 -2.41 -5.08
CA LEU A 118 -7.11 -3.62 -5.93
C LEU A 118 -8.09 -4.67 -5.39
N TYR A 119 -8.84 -5.30 -6.30
CA TYR A 119 -9.64 -6.48 -6.02
C TYR A 119 -9.48 -7.49 -7.15
N LEU A 120 -9.13 -8.75 -6.82
CA LEU A 120 -8.85 -9.82 -7.80
C LEU A 120 -7.93 -9.38 -8.95
N GLY A 121 -6.83 -8.66 -8.64
CA GLY A 121 -5.86 -8.18 -9.62
C GLY A 121 -6.33 -7.02 -10.50
N ARG A 122 -7.53 -6.46 -10.26
CA ARG A 122 -8.04 -5.29 -10.97
C ARG A 122 -7.96 -4.05 -10.07
N VAL A 123 -7.53 -2.93 -10.63
CA VAL A 123 -7.69 -1.63 -9.97
C VAL A 123 -9.17 -1.27 -10.04
N VAL A 124 -9.82 -1.20 -8.89
CA VAL A 124 -11.26 -0.88 -8.79
C VAL A 124 -11.51 0.58 -8.46
N GLU A 125 -10.59 1.23 -7.78
CA GLU A 125 -10.61 2.66 -7.50
C GLU A 125 -9.19 3.22 -7.47
N PHE A 126 -9.00 4.45 -7.98
CA PHE A 126 -7.72 5.14 -7.98
C PHE A 126 -7.92 6.64 -7.86
N GLY A 127 -7.17 7.27 -6.97
CA GLY A 127 -7.30 8.72 -6.78
C GLY A 127 -6.32 9.26 -5.75
N THR A 128 -6.47 10.54 -5.40
CA THR A 128 -5.75 11.11 -4.26
C THR A 128 -6.22 10.45 -2.96
N SER A 129 -5.34 10.38 -1.96
CA SER A 129 -5.66 9.84 -0.64
C SER A 129 -6.93 10.49 -0.08
N GLN A 130 -7.06 11.81 -0.21
CA GLN A 130 -8.24 12.56 0.23
C GLN A 130 -9.54 12.06 -0.46
N ARG A 131 -9.52 11.82 -1.78
CA ARG A 131 -10.70 11.34 -2.52
C ARG A 131 -11.10 9.94 -2.11
N VAL A 132 -10.13 9.01 -2.07
CA VAL A 132 -10.38 7.60 -1.74
C VAL A 132 -10.86 7.42 -0.30
N PHE A 133 -10.48 8.29 0.65
CA PHE A 133 -10.93 8.18 2.05
C PHE A 133 -12.20 8.96 2.40
N ASN A 134 -12.61 9.95 1.59
CA ASN A 134 -13.77 10.81 1.89
C ASN A 134 -15.02 10.49 1.05
N GLY A 135 -14.89 9.65 0.01
CA GLY A 135 -15.99 9.23 -0.85
C GLY A 135 -16.59 10.32 -1.77
N PRO A 136 -17.63 9.97 -2.53
CA PRO A 136 -18.26 8.65 -2.59
C PRO A 136 -17.30 7.58 -3.11
N PHE A 137 -17.49 6.33 -2.66
CA PHE A 137 -16.52 5.25 -2.81
C PHE A 137 -16.95 4.24 -3.87
N HIS A 138 -15.97 3.54 -4.45
CA HIS A 138 -16.25 2.25 -5.04
C HIS A 138 -16.82 1.29 -3.96
N PRO A 139 -17.83 0.44 -4.23
CA PRO A 139 -18.47 -0.39 -3.21
C PRO A 139 -17.50 -1.31 -2.42
N TYR A 140 -16.39 -1.71 -3.02
CA TYR A 140 -15.34 -2.45 -2.31
C TYR A 140 -14.56 -1.56 -1.32
N THR A 141 -14.17 -0.36 -1.75
CA THR A 141 -13.50 0.62 -0.88
C THR A 141 -14.38 1.01 0.30
N GLU A 142 -15.67 1.22 0.04
CA GLU A 142 -16.67 1.50 1.09
C GLU A 142 -16.69 0.40 2.15
N ALA A 143 -16.76 -0.86 1.72
CA ALA A 143 -16.75 -2.00 2.62
C ALA A 143 -15.43 -2.11 3.42
N LEU A 144 -14.29 -1.88 2.78
CA LEU A 144 -12.98 -1.85 3.46
C LEU A 144 -12.93 -0.75 4.54
N LEU A 145 -13.30 0.48 4.18
CA LEU A 145 -13.28 1.62 5.09
C LEU A 145 -14.30 1.47 6.23
N SER A 146 -15.41 0.77 5.99
CA SER A 146 -16.42 0.50 7.04
C SER A 146 -15.92 -0.43 8.14
N SER A 147 -14.83 -1.17 7.89
CA SER A 147 -14.23 -2.10 8.86
C SER A 147 -13.12 -1.45 9.70
N VAL A 148 -12.69 -0.24 9.35
CA VAL A 148 -11.66 0.50 10.11
C VAL A 148 -12.33 1.31 11.23
N PRO A 149 -11.91 1.13 12.50
CA PRO A 149 -12.40 1.96 13.59
C PRO A 149 -12.07 3.45 13.35
N ASN A 150 -13.05 4.33 13.53
CA ASN A 150 -12.78 5.76 13.49
C ASN A 150 -12.10 6.21 14.78
N ILE A 151 -11.06 7.06 14.66
CA ILE A 151 -10.32 7.64 15.79
C ILE A 151 -11.19 8.61 16.60
N ASP A 152 -12.20 9.20 15.97
CA ASP A 152 -13.15 10.16 16.55
C ASP A 152 -14.35 9.50 17.26
N GLY A 153 -14.34 8.17 17.44
CA GLY A 153 -15.38 7.42 18.15
C GLY A 153 -16.70 7.27 17.38
N THR A 154 -16.80 7.80 16.17
CA THR A 154 -17.98 7.59 15.32
C THR A 154 -17.94 6.18 14.74
N THR A 155 -18.93 5.36 15.06
CA THR A 155 -19.05 4.01 14.50
C THR A 155 -19.68 4.09 13.10
N ARG A 156 -18.89 3.90 12.05
CA ARG A 156 -19.46 3.58 10.75
C ARG A 156 -20.15 2.23 10.82
N LYS A 157 -21.37 2.13 10.30
CA LYS A 157 -22.06 0.84 10.20
C LYS A 157 -21.22 -0.06 9.29
N ARG A 158 -20.76 -1.20 9.84
CA ARG A 158 -19.96 -2.17 9.09
C ARG A 158 -20.76 -2.71 7.90
N ILE A 159 -20.16 -2.67 6.72
CA ILE A 159 -20.74 -3.20 5.48
C ILE A 159 -20.05 -4.52 5.16
N PRO A 160 -20.69 -5.68 5.43
CA PRO A 160 -20.07 -6.96 5.18
C PRO A 160 -20.03 -7.29 3.68
N LEU A 161 -18.90 -7.76 3.20
CA LEU A 161 -18.81 -8.41 1.91
C LEU A 161 -19.18 -9.90 2.10
N THR A 162 -20.41 -10.23 1.75
CA THR A 162 -20.94 -11.59 1.89
C THR A 162 -20.41 -12.54 0.80
N GLY A 163 -20.42 -13.85 1.07
CA GLY A 163 -20.00 -14.88 0.12
C GLY A 163 -18.47 -15.13 0.10
N VAL A 164 -18.08 -16.15 -0.67
CA VAL A 164 -16.68 -16.59 -0.81
C VAL A 164 -15.95 -15.66 -1.77
N VAL A 165 -14.67 -15.38 -1.49
CA VAL A 165 -13.80 -14.64 -2.44
C VAL A 165 -13.58 -15.53 -3.67
N PRO A 166 -13.94 -15.06 -4.88
CA PRO A 166 -13.72 -15.84 -6.08
C PRO A 166 -12.24 -16.11 -6.35
N SER A 167 -11.94 -17.19 -7.06
CA SER A 167 -10.56 -17.49 -7.46
C SER A 167 -10.07 -16.49 -8.51
N PRO A 168 -8.88 -15.91 -8.34
CA PRO A 168 -8.27 -15.07 -9.38
C PRO A 168 -8.03 -15.79 -10.71
N SER A 169 -7.88 -17.14 -10.66
CA SER A 169 -7.71 -17.99 -11.85
C SER A 169 -9.02 -18.26 -12.59
N ASN A 170 -10.16 -18.05 -11.93
CA ASN A 170 -11.49 -18.18 -12.52
C ASN A 170 -12.39 -17.05 -11.99
N PRO A 171 -12.15 -15.81 -12.44
CA PRO A 171 -12.94 -14.65 -11.99
C PRO A 171 -14.39 -14.77 -12.45
N PRO A 172 -15.34 -14.18 -11.74
CA PRO A 172 -16.73 -14.14 -12.17
C PRO A 172 -16.88 -13.38 -13.50
N SER A 173 -17.92 -13.70 -14.25
CA SER A 173 -18.32 -12.91 -15.41
C SER A 173 -18.70 -11.48 -14.99
N GLY A 174 -18.55 -10.53 -15.89
CA GLY A 174 -18.87 -9.14 -15.66
C GLY A 174 -17.95 -8.47 -14.63
N CYS A 175 -18.52 -7.66 -13.75
CA CYS A 175 -17.79 -7.00 -12.68
C CYS A 175 -17.24 -8.03 -11.70
N VAL A 176 -15.93 -8.02 -11.47
CA VAL A 176 -15.27 -8.99 -10.55
C VAL A 176 -15.79 -8.96 -9.11
N LEU A 177 -16.41 -7.85 -8.69
CA LEU A 177 -17.03 -7.72 -7.37
C LEU A 177 -18.50 -8.17 -7.37
N ASN A 178 -19.15 -8.39 -8.53
CA ASN A 178 -20.60 -8.58 -8.65
C ASN A 178 -21.20 -9.61 -7.66
N PRO A 179 -20.59 -10.78 -7.39
CA PRO A 179 -21.16 -11.78 -6.46
C PRO A 179 -21.17 -11.31 -5.01
N ARG A 180 -20.38 -10.30 -4.67
CA ARG A 180 -20.17 -9.81 -3.30
C ARG A 180 -20.45 -8.33 -3.13
N CYS A 181 -20.89 -7.65 -4.20
CA CYS A 181 -21.08 -6.19 -4.19
C CYS A 181 -22.26 -5.80 -3.28
N PRO A 182 -22.02 -5.01 -2.21
CA PRO A 182 -23.08 -4.63 -1.28
C PRO A 182 -24.05 -3.59 -1.88
N ARG A 183 -23.69 -3.00 -3.04
CA ARG A 183 -24.46 -1.95 -3.72
C ARG A 183 -25.04 -2.41 -5.05
N LYS A 184 -24.99 -3.74 -5.36
CA LYS A 184 -25.56 -4.27 -6.61
C LYS A 184 -27.09 -4.22 -6.60
N VAL A 185 -27.71 -4.82 -5.59
CA VAL A 185 -29.16 -4.92 -5.49
C VAL A 185 -29.79 -3.53 -5.29
N GLY A 186 -30.76 -3.19 -6.12
CA GLY A 186 -31.43 -1.88 -6.11
C GLY A 186 -30.62 -0.76 -6.77
N SER A 187 -29.51 -1.09 -7.43
CA SER A 187 -28.73 -0.11 -8.18
C SER A 187 -29.36 0.26 -9.52
N GLY A 188 -30.10 -0.68 -10.14
CA GLY A 188 -30.60 -0.59 -11.52
C GLY A 188 -29.56 -1.03 -12.57
N TYR A 189 -28.42 -1.57 -12.13
CA TYR A 189 -27.31 -2.01 -12.98
C TYR A 189 -26.96 -3.50 -12.76
N GLU A 190 -27.87 -4.26 -12.15
CA GLU A 190 -27.65 -5.65 -11.73
C GLU A 190 -27.18 -6.53 -12.90
N THR A 191 -27.95 -6.52 -14.00
CA THR A 191 -27.65 -7.32 -15.20
C THR A 191 -26.30 -6.92 -15.80
N LEU A 192 -26.05 -5.61 -15.93
CA LEU A 192 -24.79 -5.12 -16.48
C LEU A 192 -23.58 -5.53 -15.63
N CYS A 193 -23.74 -5.50 -14.29
CA CYS A 193 -22.71 -5.99 -13.37
C CYS A 193 -22.42 -7.48 -13.53
N GLU A 194 -23.38 -8.29 -13.97
CA GLU A 194 -23.23 -9.74 -14.15
C GLU A 194 -22.65 -10.12 -15.52
N THR A 195 -22.88 -9.29 -16.54
CA THR A 195 -22.58 -9.64 -17.94
C THR A 195 -21.35 -8.93 -18.49
N GLU A 196 -21.07 -7.71 -18.04
CA GLU A 196 -20.00 -6.88 -18.60
C GLU A 196 -18.98 -6.44 -17.57
N GLU A 197 -17.68 -6.51 -17.90
CA GLU A 197 -16.61 -5.95 -17.05
C GLU A 197 -16.64 -4.41 -17.19
N PRO A 198 -16.78 -3.64 -16.07
CA PRO A 198 -16.72 -2.19 -16.14
C PRO A 198 -15.32 -1.69 -16.49
N ASN A 199 -15.22 -0.63 -17.28
CA ASN A 199 -13.98 0.05 -17.53
C ASN A 199 -13.57 0.90 -16.32
N LEU A 200 -12.25 1.10 -16.15
CA LEU A 200 -11.72 2.10 -15.21
C LEU A 200 -11.89 3.47 -15.85
N THR A 201 -12.87 4.25 -15.39
CA THR A 201 -13.21 5.55 -15.96
C THR A 201 -12.95 6.67 -14.96
N GLU A 202 -12.56 7.83 -15.45
CA GLU A 202 -12.46 9.03 -14.63
C GLU A 202 -13.88 9.53 -14.28
N VAL A 203 -14.19 9.53 -12.99
CA VAL A 203 -15.53 9.92 -12.48
C VAL A 203 -15.54 11.34 -11.92
N GLU A 204 -14.39 11.84 -11.49
CA GLU A 204 -14.08 13.23 -11.15
C GLU A 204 -12.61 13.50 -11.48
N PRO A 205 -12.17 14.76 -11.63
CA PRO A 205 -10.78 15.07 -11.97
C PRO A 205 -9.77 14.35 -11.05
N GLY A 206 -8.95 13.46 -11.63
CA GLY A 206 -7.95 12.65 -10.94
C GLY A 206 -8.50 11.51 -10.08
N HIS A 207 -9.82 11.21 -10.14
CA HIS A 207 -10.49 10.11 -9.44
C HIS A 207 -11.10 9.13 -10.43
N PHE A 208 -10.70 7.88 -10.38
CA PHE A 208 -11.08 6.82 -11.31
C PHE A 208 -11.77 5.69 -10.57
N MET A 209 -12.84 5.16 -11.15
CA MET A 209 -13.57 4.00 -10.64
C MET A 209 -13.85 2.98 -11.73
N ARG A 210 -13.81 1.70 -11.36
CA ARG A 210 -14.22 0.57 -12.19
C ARG A 210 -15.58 0.07 -11.70
N CYS A 211 -16.66 0.80 -12.03
CA CYS A 211 -18.00 0.51 -11.58
C CYS A 211 -19.02 0.92 -12.64
N HIS A 212 -20.08 0.11 -12.83
CA HIS A 212 -21.20 0.47 -13.71
C HIS A 212 -22.14 1.49 -13.08
N VAL A 213 -22.25 1.47 -11.74
CA VAL A 213 -23.13 2.41 -11.02
C VAL A 213 -22.51 3.81 -11.04
N PRO A 214 -23.18 4.82 -11.59
CA PRO A 214 -22.67 6.17 -11.67
C PRO A 214 -22.43 6.78 -10.27
N MET A 215 -21.46 7.68 -10.17
CA MET A 215 -21.06 8.37 -8.94
C MET A 215 -22.25 9.00 -8.19
N ALA A 216 -23.14 9.68 -8.91
CA ALA A 216 -24.35 10.31 -8.33
C ALA A 216 -25.26 9.27 -7.64
N LYS A 217 -25.40 8.09 -8.23
CA LYS A 217 -26.19 7.00 -7.66
C LYS A 217 -25.48 6.34 -6.49
N LEU A 218 -24.15 6.13 -6.58
CA LEU A 218 -23.36 5.64 -5.45
C LEU A 218 -23.50 6.56 -4.24
N LYS A 219 -23.43 7.87 -4.43
CA LYS A 219 -23.62 8.87 -3.39
C LYS A 219 -24.98 8.72 -2.67
N GLN A 220 -26.05 8.45 -3.43
CA GLN A 220 -27.39 8.20 -2.86
C GLN A 220 -27.47 6.88 -2.09
N LEU A 221 -26.78 5.82 -2.59
CA LEU A 221 -26.80 4.51 -1.95
C LEU A 221 -25.90 4.42 -0.69
N GLN A 222 -25.00 5.36 -0.54
CA GLN A 222 -24.01 5.41 0.55
C GLN A 222 -24.36 6.46 1.63
N SER A 223 -25.38 7.29 1.40
CA SER A 223 -25.93 8.25 2.36
C SER A 223 -26.89 7.58 3.42
#